data_c8c8ec4be93dbf2e0c4cfabcc1cba190
#
_entry.id   c8c8ec4be93dbf2e0c4cfabcc1cba190
#
_cell.length_a   1.000
_cell.length_b   1.000
_cell.length_c   1.000
_cell.angle_alpha   90.00
_cell.angle_beta   90.00
_cell.angle_gamma   90.00
#
_symmetry.space_group_name_H-M   'P 1'
#
loop_
_entity.id
_entity.type
_entity.pdbx_description
1 polymer ?
#
loop_
_entity_poly.entity_id
_entity_poly.type
_entity_poly.pdbx_seq_one_letter_code
_entity_poly.pdbx_strand_id
1 'polypeptide(L)'
;MAVLRKKVTTSPYEPLPDWPNDRPTRVTWTLDDGSTLTEEVLSARGGPDLPFTPAEIRAKIHSIVDAPYPAMSAVTDAILELDEALLSRPWRDAVRSMTGT
;
A
#
# COMPACT_ATOMS: atom_id res chain seq x y z
N MET A 1 12.60 -14.71 13.86
CA MET A 1 11.47 -13.74 13.93
C MET A 1 11.03 -13.44 15.36
N ALA A 2 10.73 -14.41 16.20
CA ALA A 2 10.26 -14.15 17.59
C ALA A 2 11.25 -13.38 18.47
N VAL A 3 12.57 -13.57 18.30
CA VAL A 3 13.61 -12.87 19.07
C VAL A 3 13.65 -11.38 18.73
N LEU A 4 13.49 -11.01 17.43
CA LEU A 4 13.49 -9.62 17.01
C LEU A 4 12.26 -8.87 17.54
N ARG A 5 11.09 -9.50 17.55
CA ARG A 5 9.87 -8.88 18.10
C ARG A 5 10.01 -8.48 19.57
N LYS A 6 10.74 -9.25 20.38
CA LYS A 6 10.98 -8.93 21.79
C LYS A 6 11.89 -7.72 21.99
N LYS A 7 12.66 -7.35 20.96
CA LYS A 7 13.56 -6.19 20.97
C LYS A 7 12.89 -4.90 20.50
N VAL A 8 11.66 -4.97 20.01
CA VAL A 8 10.91 -3.81 19.54
C VAL A 8 10.15 -3.20 20.70
N THR A 9 10.36 -1.91 20.93
CA THR A 9 9.58 -1.09 21.86
C THR A 9 8.84 -0.01 21.06
N THR A 10 7.63 0.31 21.47
CA THR A 10 6.82 1.34 20.84
C THR A 10 6.45 2.39 21.88
N SER A 11 6.43 3.64 21.47
CA SER A 11 5.98 4.77 22.28
C SER A 11 5.15 5.72 21.41
N PRO A 12 4.21 6.47 22.02
CA PRO A 12 3.48 7.49 21.27
C PRO A 12 4.44 8.53 20.67
N TYR A 13 4.09 9.03 19.49
CA TYR A 13 4.77 10.15 18.89
C TYR A 13 4.18 11.46 19.46
N GLU A 14 4.97 12.21 20.21
CA GLU A 14 4.54 13.42 20.87
C GLU A 14 5.54 14.57 20.66
N PRO A 15 5.04 15.81 20.42
CA PRO A 15 3.65 16.15 20.13
C PRO A 15 3.23 15.68 18.73
N LEU A 16 1.94 15.34 18.55
CA LEU A 16 1.40 15.04 17.22
C LEU A 16 1.36 16.32 16.38
N PRO A 17 1.92 16.30 15.14
CA PRO A 17 1.77 17.41 14.21
C PRO A 17 0.32 17.59 13.76
N ASP A 18 0.02 18.77 13.23
CA ASP A 18 -1.27 19.07 12.64
C ASP A 18 -1.47 18.33 11.30
N TRP A 19 -2.74 18.13 10.95
CA TRP A 19 -3.09 17.58 9.64
C TRP A 19 -2.43 18.41 8.50
N PRO A 20 -1.87 17.81 7.43
CA PRO A 20 -1.95 16.40 7.03
C PRO A 20 -0.85 15.49 7.64
N ASN A 21 -0.02 15.99 8.52
CA ASN A 21 1.10 15.27 9.13
C ASN A 21 0.72 14.57 10.45
N ASP A 22 -0.54 14.24 10.63
CA ASP A 22 -1.14 13.69 11.85
C ASP A 22 -0.84 12.19 12.08
N ARG A 23 -0.07 11.57 11.20
CA ARG A 23 0.34 10.15 11.30
C ARG A 23 1.86 9.98 11.16
N PRO A 24 2.65 10.70 11.95
CA PRO A 24 4.10 10.59 11.90
C PRO A 24 4.57 9.24 12.45
N THR A 25 5.68 8.78 11.94
CA THR A 25 6.37 7.59 12.45
C THR A 25 7.85 7.86 12.46
N ARG A 26 8.50 7.56 13.60
CA ARG A 26 9.95 7.56 13.74
C ARG A 26 10.41 6.17 14.13
N VAL A 27 11.39 5.64 13.42
CA VAL A 27 12.02 4.36 13.74
C VAL A 27 13.48 4.60 14.04
N THR A 28 13.93 4.11 15.18
CA THR A 28 15.34 4.13 15.57
C THR A 28 15.82 2.69 15.73
N TRP A 29 16.87 2.35 15.04
CA TRP A 29 17.53 1.06 15.13
C TRP A 29 18.83 1.24 15.91
N THR A 30 19.02 0.46 16.96
CA THR A 30 20.30 0.37 17.65
C THR A 30 21.01 -0.89 17.17
N LEU A 31 22.18 -0.72 16.62
CA LEU A 31 23.00 -1.82 16.09
C LEU A 31 23.85 -2.44 17.21
N ASP A 32 24.42 -3.60 16.96
CA ASP A 32 25.21 -4.35 17.96
C ASP A 32 26.48 -3.61 18.40
N ASP A 33 26.99 -2.71 17.57
CA ASP A 33 28.14 -1.83 17.88
C ASP A 33 27.76 -0.58 18.69
N GLY A 34 26.47 -0.44 19.04
CA GLY A 34 25.94 0.71 19.78
C GLY A 34 25.59 1.92 18.92
N SER A 35 25.86 1.88 17.62
CA SER A 35 25.45 2.94 16.69
C SER A 35 23.94 2.92 16.47
N THR A 36 23.38 4.05 16.05
CA THR A 36 21.94 4.19 15.81
C THR A 36 21.67 4.68 14.39
N LEU A 37 20.61 4.15 13.78
CA LEU A 37 20.04 4.63 12.55
C LEU A 37 18.63 5.12 12.86
N THR A 38 18.29 6.33 12.45
CA THR A 38 16.96 6.89 12.67
C THR A 38 16.38 7.37 11.35
N GLU A 39 15.15 6.98 11.09
CA GLU A 39 14.35 7.46 9.95
C GLU A 39 13.01 7.97 10.46
N GLU A 40 12.54 9.06 9.88
CA GLU A 40 11.30 9.69 10.25
C GLU A 40 10.46 10.02 9.02
N VAL A 41 9.19 9.67 9.09
CA VAL A 41 8.19 10.01 8.07
C VAL A 41 7.04 10.73 8.75
N LEU A 42 6.74 11.94 8.31
CA LEU A 42 5.69 12.78 8.92
C LEU A 42 4.30 12.43 8.40
N SER A 43 4.19 11.88 7.20
CA SER A 43 2.90 11.50 6.62
C SER A 43 2.97 10.16 5.91
N ALA A 44 1.82 9.47 5.85
CA ALA A 44 1.73 8.17 5.20
C ALA A 44 1.69 8.30 3.67
N ARG A 45 2.42 7.45 2.97
CA ARG A 45 2.30 7.30 1.51
C ARG A 45 0.86 6.92 1.15
N GLY A 46 0.26 7.62 0.18
CA GLY A 46 -1.15 7.48 -0.19
C GLY A 46 -2.08 8.45 0.51
N GLY A 47 -1.56 9.27 1.43
CA GLY A 47 -2.30 10.37 2.04
C GLY A 47 -2.45 11.58 1.11
N PRO A 48 -3.17 12.63 1.55
CA PRO A 48 -3.49 13.80 0.73
C PRO A 48 -2.26 14.56 0.23
N ASP A 49 -1.20 14.57 1.00
CA ASP A 49 0.08 15.26 0.74
C ASP A 49 1.09 14.39 -0.03
N LEU A 50 0.92 13.08 0.00
CA LEU A 50 1.75 12.11 -0.71
C LEU A 50 0.89 11.07 -1.46
N PRO A 51 0.03 11.48 -2.40
CA PRO A 51 -0.87 10.57 -3.09
C PRO A 51 -0.10 9.57 -3.97
N PHE A 52 -0.68 8.40 -4.18
CA PHE A 52 -0.20 7.49 -5.21
C PHE A 52 -0.63 7.97 -6.59
N THR A 53 0.27 7.86 -7.55
CA THR A 53 -0.08 8.04 -8.96
C THR A 53 -0.89 6.84 -9.47
N PRO A 54 -1.71 7.01 -10.54
CA PRO A 54 -2.41 5.88 -11.17
C PRO A 54 -1.47 4.74 -11.58
N ALA A 55 -0.26 5.07 -12.05
CA ALA A 55 0.75 4.07 -12.41
C ALA A 55 1.24 3.26 -11.21
N GLU A 56 1.45 3.90 -10.06
CA GLU A 56 1.83 3.21 -8.81
C GLU A 56 0.72 2.29 -8.31
N ILE A 57 -0.52 2.73 -8.38
CA ILE A 57 -1.69 1.90 -8.01
C ILE A 57 -1.77 0.68 -8.91
N ARG A 58 -1.65 0.87 -10.23
CA ARG A 58 -1.66 -0.22 -11.22
C ARG A 58 -0.53 -1.22 -10.95
N ALA A 59 0.69 -0.73 -10.78
CA ALA A 59 1.85 -1.58 -10.48
C ALA A 59 1.65 -2.39 -9.18
N LYS A 60 1.05 -1.79 -8.16
CA LYS A 60 0.74 -2.47 -6.91
C LYS A 60 -0.28 -3.59 -7.10
N ILE A 61 -1.34 -3.34 -7.85
CA ILE A 61 -2.36 -4.35 -8.17
C ILE A 61 -1.70 -5.52 -8.92
N HIS A 62 -0.97 -5.23 -9.99
CA HIS A 62 -0.25 -6.24 -10.77
C HIS A 62 0.69 -7.09 -9.89
N SER A 63 1.44 -6.47 -9.01
CA SER A 63 2.37 -7.19 -8.11
C SER A 63 1.67 -8.19 -7.18
N ILE A 64 0.39 -7.97 -6.88
CA ILE A 64 -0.39 -8.83 -5.98
C ILE A 64 -1.12 -9.93 -6.76
N VAL A 65 -1.69 -9.60 -7.93
CA VAL A 65 -2.68 -10.46 -8.58
C VAL A 65 -2.14 -11.23 -9.79
N ASP A 66 -1.05 -10.80 -10.43
CA ASP A 66 -0.57 -11.42 -11.67
C ASP A 66 -0.27 -12.91 -11.54
N ALA A 67 0.29 -13.33 -10.41
CA ALA A 67 0.62 -14.74 -10.20
C ALA A 67 -0.62 -15.60 -9.88
N PRO A 68 -1.47 -15.24 -8.89
CA PRO A 68 -2.63 -16.05 -8.53
C PRO A 68 -3.82 -15.89 -9.49
N TYR A 69 -3.99 -14.71 -10.09
CA TYR A 69 -5.17 -14.37 -10.91
C TYR A 69 -4.79 -13.49 -12.11
N PRO A 70 -4.10 -14.03 -13.13
CA PRO A 70 -3.60 -13.22 -14.25
C PRO A 70 -4.69 -12.48 -15.03
N ALA A 71 -5.90 -13.03 -15.09
CA ALA A 71 -7.05 -12.34 -15.72
C ALA A 71 -7.55 -11.13 -14.93
N MET A 72 -7.27 -11.05 -13.64
CA MET A 72 -7.70 -9.94 -12.78
C MET A 72 -7.00 -8.64 -13.15
N SER A 73 -5.74 -8.67 -13.52
CA SER A 73 -4.97 -7.50 -13.93
C SER A 73 -5.60 -6.79 -15.12
N ALA A 74 -5.97 -7.56 -16.17
CA ALA A 74 -6.59 -7.01 -17.36
C ALA A 74 -7.94 -6.35 -17.06
N VAL A 75 -8.77 -6.98 -16.22
CA VAL A 75 -10.07 -6.43 -15.82
C VAL A 75 -9.88 -5.17 -14.97
N THR A 76 -8.91 -5.18 -14.05
CA THR A 76 -8.60 -4.02 -13.21
C THR A 76 -8.09 -2.85 -14.04
N ASP A 77 -7.22 -3.10 -15.01
CA ASP A 77 -6.73 -2.07 -15.93
C ASP A 77 -7.88 -1.45 -16.73
N ALA A 78 -8.79 -2.26 -17.25
CA ALA A 78 -9.97 -1.78 -17.97
C ALA A 78 -10.89 -0.91 -17.08
N ILE A 79 -11.04 -1.26 -15.79
CA ILE A 79 -11.78 -0.42 -14.83
C ILE A 79 -11.07 0.92 -14.62
N LEU A 80 -9.75 0.91 -14.43
CA LEU A 80 -8.96 2.13 -14.24
C LEU A 80 -8.96 3.03 -15.47
N GLU A 81 -9.09 2.46 -16.65
CA GLU A 81 -9.20 3.17 -17.94
C GLU A 81 -10.64 3.58 -18.28
N LEU A 82 -11.61 3.27 -17.42
CA LEU A 82 -13.04 3.54 -17.61
C LEU A 82 -13.59 2.94 -18.92
N ASP A 83 -13.19 1.68 -19.22
CA ASP A 83 -13.64 0.98 -20.40
C ASP A 83 -15.17 0.77 -20.38
N GLU A 84 -15.87 1.44 -21.29
CA GLU A 84 -17.34 1.42 -21.32
C GLU A 84 -17.90 0.03 -21.64
N ALA A 85 -17.22 -0.77 -22.43
CA ALA A 85 -17.66 -2.12 -22.76
C ALA A 85 -17.63 -3.02 -21.51
N LEU A 86 -16.65 -2.84 -20.62
CA LEU A 86 -16.59 -3.54 -19.35
C LEU A 86 -17.63 -2.99 -18.38
N LEU A 87 -17.71 -1.67 -18.23
CA LEU A 87 -18.55 -1.00 -17.23
C LEU A 87 -20.07 -1.17 -17.51
N SER A 88 -20.45 -1.38 -18.77
CA SER A 88 -21.84 -1.65 -19.16
C SER A 88 -22.30 -3.09 -18.94
N ARG A 89 -21.38 -4.00 -18.61
CA ARG A 89 -21.68 -5.42 -18.34
C ARG A 89 -22.11 -5.64 -16.89
N PRO A 90 -22.89 -6.71 -16.61
CA PRO A 90 -23.20 -7.09 -15.24
C PRO A 90 -21.91 -7.35 -14.43
N TRP A 91 -21.84 -6.82 -13.22
CA TRP A 91 -20.68 -6.97 -12.34
C TRP A 91 -20.25 -8.43 -12.13
N ARG A 92 -21.24 -9.33 -12.01
CA ARG A 92 -20.95 -10.77 -11.90
C ARG A 92 -20.09 -11.33 -13.04
N ASP A 93 -20.22 -10.79 -14.26
CA ASP A 93 -19.46 -11.24 -15.42
C ASP A 93 -18.01 -10.74 -15.34
N ALA A 94 -17.81 -9.51 -14.83
CA ALA A 94 -16.48 -9.00 -14.51
C ALA A 94 -15.79 -9.86 -13.45
N VAL A 95 -16.48 -10.19 -12.36
CA VAL A 95 -15.94 -11.06 -11.30
C VAL A 95 -15.56 -12.45 -11.83
N ARG A 96 -16.41 -13.07 -12.65
CA ARG A 96 -16.10 -14.35 -13.27
C ARG A 96 -14.86 -14.27 -14.16
N SER A 97 -14.72 -13.17 -14.92
CA SER A 97 -13.53 -12.97 -15.75
C SER A 97 -12.26 -12.84 -14.91
N MET A 98 -12.34 -12.17 -13.74
CA MET A 98 -11.19 -12.00 -12.83
C MET A 98 -10.75 -13.32 -12.20
N THR A 99 -11.68 -14.16 -11.82
CA THR A 99 -11.43 -15.39 -11.04
C THR A 99 -11.28 -16.64 -11.90
N GLY A 100 -11.58 -16.55 -13.19
CA GLY A 100 -11.55 -17.69 -14.10
C GLY A 100 -12.71 -18.71 -13.87
N THR A 101 -13.72 -18.28 -13.13
CA THR A 101 -14.93 -19.08 -12.88
C THR A 101 -16.14 -18.47 -13.62
#